data_28f707fed2e5a1f6ac354749e95c5948
#
_entry.id   28f707fed2e5a1f6ac354749e95c5948
#
_cell.length_a   1.000
_cell.length_b   1.000
_cell.length_c   1.000
_cell.angle_alpha   90.00
_cell.angle_beta   90.00
_cell.angle_gamma   90.00
#
_symmetry.space_group_name_H-M   'P 1'
#
loop_
_entity.id
_entity.type
_entity.pdbx_description
1 polymer ?
#
loop_
_entity_poly.entity_id
_entity_poly.type
_entity_poly.pdbx_seq_one_letter_code
_entity_poly.pdbx_strand_id
1 'polypeptide(L)'
;MKLYYPEPDSAAVVARVAGRAMFYTPLHELELELTNALNQKRFHGQATEAQVNAALALIQSDLASGVLVAPPPIWQTHFQSATQLSLSHTPVIGCRSLDILHCALAADLQAAEFITTDARQSRLAQAMGLAWSPL
;
A
#
# COMPACT_ATOMS: atom_id res chain seq x y z
N MET A 1 -6.04 -3.15 1.14
CA MET A 1 -7.12 -3.94 1.82
C MET A 1 -8.50 -3.30 1.68
N LYS A 2 -8.74 -2.11 2.22
CA LYS A 2 -10.08 -1.47 2.31
C LYS A 2 -10.82 -1.24 0.97
N LEU A 3 -10.13 -1.33 -0.16
CA LEU A 3 -10.74 -1.29 -1.50
C LEU A 3 -11.37 -2.64 -1.92
N TYR A 4 -10.82 -3.74 -1.44
CA TYR A 4 -11.13 -5.09 -1.93
C TYR A 4 -11.81 -5.98 -0.91
N TYR A 5 -11.74 -5.60 0.36
CA TYR A 5 -12.40 -6.31 1.45
C TYR A 5 -13.12 -5.30 2.35
N PRO A 6 -14.40 -5.51 2.67
CA PRO A 6 -15.18 -4.59 3.51
C PRO A 6 -14.55 -4.45 4.90
N GLU A 7 -14.20 -3.24 5.25
CA GLU A 7 -13.66 -2.83 6.55
C GLU A 7 -14.31 -1.50 6.95
N PRO A 8 -14.21 -1.09 8.22
CA PRO A 8 -14.54 0.29 8.59
C PRO A 8 -13.82 1.26 7.65
N ASP A 9 -14.51 2.32 7.23
CA ASP A 9 -14.02 3.36 6.31
C ASP A 9 -13.81 2.93 4.84
N SER A 10 -14.12 1.68 4.45
CA SER A 10 -13.98 1.24 3.04
C SER A 10 -14.70 2.17 2.07
N ALA A 11 -15.90 2.64 2.40
CA ALA A 11 -16.66 3.57 1.56
C ALA A 11 -15.94 4.92 1.37
N ALA A 12 -15.29 5.44 2.42
CA ALA A 12 -14.51 6.67 2.35
C ALA A 12 -13.26 6.48 1.47
N VAL A 13 -12.59 5.31 1.59
CA VAL A 13 -11.44 4.97 0.73
C VAL A 13 -11.85 4.92 -0.73
N VAL A 14 -12.93 4.20 -1.05
CA VAL A 14 -13.45 4.07 -2.42
C VAL A 14 -13.78 5.46 -3.00
N ALA A 15 -14.49 6.29 -2.24
CA ALA A 15 -14.83 7.66 -2.66
C ALA A 15 -13.57 8.51 -2.91
N ARG A 16 -12.53 8.34 -2.07
CA ARG A 16 -11.29 9.11 -2.17
C ARG A 16 -10.49 8.79 -3.43
N VAL A 17 -10.47 7.54 -3.86
CA VAL A 17 -9.70 7.08 -5.02
C VAL A 17 -10.50 7.06 -6.33
N ALA A 18 -11.80 7.27 -6.27
CA ALA A 18 -12.67 7.25 -7.44
C ALA A 18 -12.19 8.23 -8.53
N GLY A 19 -12.03 7.72 -9.76
CA GLY A 19 -11.59 8.50 -10.92
C GLY A 19 -10.11 8.91 -10.91
N ARG A 20 -9.30 8.35 -10.01
CA ARG A 20 -7.85 8.60 -9.93
C ARG A 20 -7.07 7.39 -10.43
N ALA A 21 -5.95 7.63 -11.13
CA ALA A 21 -4.96 6.59 -11.36
C ALA A 21 -4.26 6.26 -10.04
N MET A 22 -4.29 5.00 -9.65
CA MET A 22 -3.63 4.51 -8.45
C MET A 22 -2.34 3.80 -8.84
N PHE A 23 -1.24 4.20 -8.21
CA PHE A 23 -0.03 3.42 -8.27
C PHE A 23 -0.07 2.32 -7.21
N TYR A 24 0.42 1.19 -7.62
CA TYR A 24 0.52 0.00 -6.85
C TYR A 24 1.99 -0.34 -6.66
N THR A 25 2.42 -0.71 -5.48
CA THR A 25 3.80 -1.17 -5.28
C THR A 25 4.11 -2.35 -6.19
N PRO A 26 5.40 -2.60 -6.50
CA PRO A 26 5.78 -3.68 -7.42
C PRO A 26 5.04 -4.97 -7.13
N LEU A 27 4.54 -5.57 -8.18
CA LEU A 27 3.60 -6.69 -8.22
C LEU A 27 3.83 -7.76 -7.14
N HIS A 28 5.08 -8.10 -6.84
CA HIS A 28 5.36 -9.22 -5.94
C HIS A 28 5.25 -8.87 -4.46
N GLU A 29 5.57 -7.65 -4.07
CA GLU A 29 5.56 -7.28 -2.66
C GLU A 29 4.14 -7.06 -2.15
N LEU A 30 3.35 -6.26 -2.84
CA LEU A 30 1.99 -5.99 -2.43
C LEU A 30 1.05 -7.17 -2.72
N GLU A 31 1.31 -7.95 -3.77
CA GLU A 31 0.61 -9.21 -4.01
C GLU A 31 0.79 -10.15 -2.80
N LEU A 32 2.02 -10.28 -2.31
CA LEU A 32 2.31 -11.06 -1.11
C LEU A 32 1.61 -10.47 0.12
N GLU A 33 1.73 -9.16 0.36
CA GLU A 33 1.09 -8.50 1.51
C GLU A 33 -0.43 -8.63 1.50
N LEU A 34 -1.08 -8.32 0.37
CA LEU A 34 -2.54 -8.40 0.27
C LEU A 34 -3.03 -9.84 0.37
N THR A 35 -2.36 -10.77 -0.32
CA THR A 35 -2.70 -12.20 -0.25
C THR A 35 -2.55 -12.71 1.18
N ASN A 36 -1.43 -12.38 1.83
CA ASN A 36 -1.20 -12.79 3.22
C ASN A 36 -2.22 -12.14 4.17
N ALA A 37 -2.51 -10.84 4.03
CA ALA A 37 -3.48 -10.16 4.87
C ALA A 37 -4.90 -10.73 4.72
N LEU A 38 -5.32 -11.06 3.50
CA LEU A 38 -6.61 -11.73 3.25
C LEU A 38 -6.65 -13.13 3.87
N ASN A 39 -5.59 -13.91 3.73
CA ASN A 39 -5.49 -15.23 4.33
C ASN A 39 -5.40 -15.19 5.87
N GLN A 40 -4.78 -14.17 6.45
CA GLN A 40 -4.82 -13.92 7.89
C GLN A 40 -6.25 -13.68 8.38
N LYS A 41 -7.06 -12.91 7.65
CA LYS A 41 -8.49 -12.77 7.98
C LYS A 41 -9.23 -14.11 7.95
N ARG A 42 -8.92 -14.96 6.96
CA ARG A 42 -9.48 -16.32 6.89
C ARG A 42 -9.02 -17.15 8.09
N PHE A 43 -7.74 -17.14 8.41
CA PHE A 43 -7.18 -17.87 9.55
C PHE A 43 -7.86 -17.48 10.87
N HIS A 44 -8.14 -16.19 11.07
CA HIS A 44 -8.85 -15.68 12.25
C HIS A 44 -10.39 -15.82 12.18
N GLY A 45 -10.94 -16.48 11.17
CA GLY A 45 -12.39 -16.66 11.01
C GLY A 45 -13.14 -15.37 10.66
N GLN A 46 -12.45 -14.33 10.24
CA GLN A 46 -13.02 -13.04 9.85
C GLN A 46 -13.44 -12.99 8.37
N ALA A 47 -12.98 -13.92 7.56
CA ALA A 47 -13.34 -14.05 6.15
C ALA A 47 -13.52 -15.51 5.76
N THR A 48 -14.45 -15.77 4.84
CA THR A 48 -14.59 -17.07 4.17
C THR A 48 -13.61 -17.19 3.01
N GLU A 49 -13.37 -18.41 2.55
CA GLU A 49 -12.57 -18.67 1.36
C GLU A 49 -13.15 -17.96 0.11
N ALA A 50 -14.46 -17.98 -0.05
CA ALA A 50 -15.13 -17.32 -1.15
C ALA A 50 -14.91 -15.81 -1.15
N GLN A 51 -14.93 -15.18 0.03
CA GLN A 51 -14.63 -13.74 0.17
C GLN A 51 -13.18 -13.40 -0.17
N VAL A 52 -12.23 -14.23 0.27
CA VAL A 52 -10.81 -14.06 -0.07
C VAL A 52 -10.61 -14.17 -1.58
N ASN A 53 -11.17 -15.23 -2.21
CA ASN A 53 -11.05 -15.43 -3.65
C ASN A 53 -11.69 -14.29 -4.45
N ALA A 54 -12.85 -13.78 -4.04
CA ALA A 54 -13.50 -12.65 -4.67
C ALA A 54 -12.64 -11.37 -4.58
N ALA A 55 -12.04 -11.09 -3.42
CA ALA A 55 -11.14 -9.95 -3.25
C ALA A 55 -9.89 -10.03 -4.13
N LEU A 56 -9.27 -11.22 -4.22
CA LEU A 56 -8.12 -11.46 -5.09
C LEU A 56 -8.48 -11.29 -6.57
N ALA A 57 -9.65 -11.79 -7.00
CA ALA A 57 -10.14 -11.63 -8.37
C ALA A 57 -10.36 -10.15 -8.75
N LEU A 58 -10.89 -9.34 -7.83
CA LEU A 58 -11.05 -7.89 -8.05
C LEU A 58 -9.70 -7.19 -8.22
N ILE A 59 -8.69 -7.52 -7.40
CA ILE A 59 -7.34 -6.97 -7.54
C ILE A 59 -6.75 -7.29 -8.92
N GLN A 60 -6.88 -8.54 -9.37
CA GLN A 60 -6.42 -8.95 -10.70
C GLN A 60 -7.16 -8.23 -11.83
N SER A 61 -8.47 -8.03 -11.67
CA SER A 61 -9.29 -7.27 -12.63
C SER A 61 -8.82 -5.82 -12.73
N ASP A 62 -8.54 -5.16 -11.61
CA ASP A 62 -8.11 -3.76 -11.58
C ASP A 62 -6.69 -3.59 -12.17
N LEU A 63 -5.82 -4.56 -11.95
CA LEU A 63 -4.51 -4.61 -12.62
C LEU A 63 -4.66 -4.80 -14.14
N ALA A 64 -5.50 -5.73 -14.57
CA ALA A 64 -5.72 -6.01 -15.98
C ALA A 64 -6.37 -4.84 -16.73
N SER A 65 -7.23 -4.07 -16.07
CA SER A 65 -7.92 -2.91 -16.62
C SER A 65 -7.13 -1.59 -16.52
N GLY A 66 -5.98 -1.59 -15.83
CA GLY A 66 -5.16 -0.41 -15.62
C GLY A 66 -5.70 0.57 -14.57
N VAL A 67 -6.69 0.18 -13.79
CA VAL A 67 -7.14 0.95 -12.61
C VAL A 67 -6.03 0.98 -11.56
N LEU A 68 -5.35 -0.16 -11.39
CA LEU A 68 -4.10 -0.24 -10.64
C LEU A 68 -2.94 -0.33 -11.61
N VAL A 69 -1.94 0.50 -11.41
CA VAL A 69 -0.71 0.51 -12.20
C VAL A 69 0.44 0.01 -11.34
N ALA A 70 1.06 -1.09 -11.73
CA ALA A 70 2.23 -1.65 -11.08
C ALA A 70 3.48 -1.32 -11.92
N PRO A 71 4.19 -0.23 -11.62
CA PRO A 71 5.42 0.10 -12.34
C PRO A 71 6.49 -0.97 -12.06
N PRO A 72 7.33 -1.29 -13.06
CA PRO A 72 8.43 -2.22 -12.84
C PRO A 72 9.41 -1.64 -11.82
N PRO A 73 9.75 -2.38 -10.75
CA PRO A 73 10.66 -1.87 -9.73
C PRO A 73 12.10 -1.87 -10.24
N ILE A 74 12.85 -0.83 -9.93
CA ILE A 74 14.31 -0.86 -9.95
C ILE A 74 14.75 -1.24 -8.53
N TRP A 75 14.67 -2.51 -8.20
CA TRP A 75 14.83 -3.03 -6.84
C TRP A 75 16.06 -2.51 -6.11
N GLN A 76 17.21 -2.46 -6.79
CA GLN A 76 18.44 -1.99 -6.18
C GLN A 76 18.31 -0.54 -5.69
N THR A 77 17.84 0.36 -6.54
CA THR A 77 17.64 1.77 -6.18
C THR A 77 16.60 1.90 -5.09
N HIS A 78 15.50 1.16 -5.22
CA HIS A 78 14.40 1.22 -4.27
C HIS A 78 14.82 0.78 -2.85
N PHE A 79 15.54 -0.33 -2.73
CA PHE A 79 16.07 -0.76 -1.44
C PHE A 79 17.16 0.16 -0.90
N GLN A 80 17.96 0.81 -1.75
CA GLN A 80 18.92 1.83 -1.33
C GLN A 80 18.21 3.05 -0.74
N SER A 81 17.19 3.58 -1.44
CA SER A 81 16.35 4.69 -0.94
C SER A 81 15.70 4.33 0.41
N ALA A 82 15.10 3.15 0.49
CA ALA A 82 14.48 2.66 1.72
C ALA A 82 15.50 2.54 2.88
N THR A 83 16.72 2.07 2.60
CA THR A 83 17.78 1.96 3.61
C THR A 83 18.18 3.34 4.14
N GLN A 84 18.32 4.34 3.27
CA GLN A 84 18.63 5.72 3.70
C GLN A 84 17.50 6.31 4.55
N LEU A 85 16.24 6.08 4.17
CA LEU A 85 15.08 6.49 4.97
C LEU A 85 15.08 5.80 6.34
N SER A 86 15.41 4.51 6.38
CA SER A 86 15.53 3.78 7.65
C SER A 86 16.57 4.41 8.58
N LEU A 87 17.76 4.69 8.07
CA LEU A 87 18.83 5.31 8.85
C LEU A 87 18.42 6.67 9.42
N SER A 88 17.69 7.47 8.64
CA SER A 88 17.33 8.84 9.02
C SER A 88 16.11 8.92 9.93
N HIS A 89 15.11 8.06 9.73
CA HIS A 89 13.78 8.24 10.32
C HIS A 89 13.37 7.14 11.30
N THR A 90 13.84 5.90 11.16
CA THR A 90 13.44 4.80 12.05
C THR A 90 13.82 5.04 13.52
N PRO A 91 14.99 5.63 13.85
CA PRO A 91 15.32 5.91 15.25
C PRO A 91 14.33 6.85 15.97
N VAL A 92 13.62 7.69 15.20
CA VAL A 92 12.68 8.69 15.73
C VAL A 92 11.22 8.23 15.61
N ILE A 93 10.85 7.60 14.49
CA ILE A 93 9.46 7.28 14.16
C ILE A 93 9.11 5.82 14.50
N GLY A 94 10.08 4.92 14.48
CA GLY A 94 9.87 3.49 14.74
C GLY A 94 9.18 2.77 13.57
N CYS A 95 9.53 3.13 12.32
CA CYS A 95 8.96 2.54 11.11
C CYS A 95 9.37 1.07 10.96
N ARG A 96 8.50 0.26 10.37
CA ARG A 96 8.80 -1.10 9.93
C ARG A 96 9.33 -1.08 8.50
N SER A 97 10.02 -2.15 8.09
CA SER A 97 10.62 -2.25 6.75
C SER A 97 9.63 -1.99 5.61
N LEU A 98 8.43 -2.57 5.70
CA LEU A 98 7.40 -2.37 4.67
C LEU A 98 6.83 -0.94 4.67
N ASP A 99 6.68 -0.31 5.83
CA ASP A 99 6.27 1.10 5.92
C ASP A 99 7.25 2.00 5.17
N ILE A 100 8.55 1.71 5.32
CA ILE A 100 9.63 2.46 4.67
C ILE A 100 9.64 2.20 3.16
N LEU A 101 9.49 0.94 2.74
CA LEU A 101 9.45 0.56 1.32
C LEU A 101 8.31 1.26 0.59
N HIS A 102 7.11 1.30 1.15
CA HIS A 102 5.99 2.00 0.55
C HIS A 102 6.23 3.52 0.41
N CYS A 103 6.78 4.15 1.43
CA CYS A 103 7.11 5.58 1.38
C CYS A 103 8.25 5.88 0.39
N ALA A 104 9.28 5.02 0.35
CA ALA A 104 10.38 5.12 -0.60
C ALA A 104 9.86 5.02 -2.05
N LEU A 105 9.00 4.04 -2.32
CA LEU A 105 8.41 3.87 -3.63
C LEU A 105 7.56 5.08 -4.04
N ALA A 106 6.74 5.61 -3.12
CA ALA A 106 5.94 6.80 -3.41
C ALA A 106 6.82 7.99 -3.80
N ALA A 107 7.97 8.16 -3.13
CA ALA A 107 8.94 9.21 -3.47
C ALA A 107 9.63 8.94 -4.83
N ASP A 108 10.10 7.73 -5.06
CA ASP A 108 10.77 7.33 -6.31
C ASP A 108 9.85 7.48 -7.53
N LEU A 109 8.56 7.21 -7.37
CA LEU A 109 7.53 7.39 -8.39
C LEU A 109 7.00 8.82 -8.50
N GLN A 110 7.46 9.73 -7.65
CA GLN A 110 6.94 11.10 -7.57
C GLN A 110 5.39 11.11 -7.44
N ALA A 111 4.87 10.26 -6.57
CA ALA A 111 3.43 10.15 -6.36
C ALA A 111 2.85 11.52 -5.95
N ALA A 112 1.79 11.93 -6.62
CA ALA A 112 1.11 13.19 -6.33
C ALA A 112 0.49 13.21 -4.92
N GLU A 113 0.16 12.05 -4.39
CA GLU A 113 -0.41 11.88 -3.05
C GLU A 113 -0.14 10.48 -2.52
N PHE A 114 0.20 10.39 -1.25
CA PHE A 114 0.34 9.13 -0.51
C PHE A 114 -0.84 8.98 0.46
N ILE A 115 -1.68 7.97 0.25
CA ILE A 115 -2.88 7.73 1.05
C ILE A 115 -2.63 6.54 1.96
N THR A 116 -2.73 6.74 3.26
CA THR A 116 -2.51 5.68 4.25
C THR A 116 -3.35 5.89 5.50
N THR A 117 -3.76 4.78 6.13
CA THR A 117 -4.36 4.75 7.48
C THR A 117 -3.34 4.37 8.56
N ASP A 118 -2.13 3.98 8.18
CA ASP A 118 -1.09 3.61 9.14
C ASP A 118 -0.41 4.85 9.71
N ALA A 119 -0.44 4.98 11.03
CA ALA A 119 0.12 6.13 11.73
C ALA A 119 1.65 6.25 11.61
N ARG A 120 2.38 5.15 11.37
CA ARG A 120 3.83 5.21 11.15
C ARG A 120 4.13 5.67 9.74
N GLN A 121 3.42 5.14 8.75
CA GLN A 121 3.53 5.58 7.36
C GLN A 121 3.16 7.06 7.22
N SER A 122 2.09 7.53 7.90
CA SER A 122 1.71 8.95 7.89
C SER A 122 2.82 9.84 8.41
N ARG A 123 3.41 9.49 9.56
CA ARG A 123 4.51 10.25 10.15
C ARG A 123 5.76 10.26 9.28
N LEU A 124 6.07 9.11 8.66
CA LEU A 124 7.20 9.01 7.73
C LEU A 124 6.94 9.85 6.47
N ALA A 125 5.78 9.74 5.86
CA ALA A 125 5.40 10.53 4.69
C ALA A 125 5.52 12.04 4.95
N GLN A 126 5.04 12.50 6.11
CA GLN A 126 5.22 13.91 6.55
C GLN A 126 6.69 14.29 6.70
N ALA A 127 7.49 13.47 7.37
CA ALA A 127 8.90 13.73 7.59
C ALA A 127 9.71 13.80 6.28
N MET A 128 9.27 13.07 5.25
CA MET A 128 9.84 13.08 3.90
C MET A 128 9.33 14.21 3.01
N GLY A 129 8.32 14.97 3.46
CA GLY A 129 7.67 16.00 2.65
C GLY A 129 6.78 15.44 1.53
N LEU A 130 6.35 14.18 1.62
CA LEU A 130 5.35 13.64 0.71
C LEU A 130 3.99 14.32 0.97
N ALA A 131 3.28 14.66 -0.10
CA ALA A 131 1.87 15.03 0.02
C ALA A 131 1.10 13.79 0.50
N TRP A 132 0.56 13.84 1.71
CA TRP A 132 -0.24 12.74 2.26
C TRP A 132 -1.59 13.25 2.75
N SER A 133 -2.58 12.38 2.73
CA SER A 133 -3.88 12.64 3.35
C SER A 133 -4.28 11.49 4.26
N PRO A 134 -4.87 11.79 5.41
CA PRO A 134 -5.60 10.80 6.16
C PRO A 134 -6.84 10.37 5.37
N LEU A 135 -7.26 9.17 5.62
CA LEU A 135 -8.58 8.68 5.20
C LEU A 135 -9.64 9.11 6.18
#